data_a0c74ee9db27274dc4c5a3e96deda479
#
_entry.id   a0c74ee9db27274dc4c5a3e96deda479
#
_cell.length_a   1.000
_cell.length_b   1.000
_cell.length_c   1.000
_cell.angle_alpha   90.00
_cell.angle_beta   90.00
_cell.angle_gamma   90.00
#
_symmetry.space_group_name_H-M   'P 1'
#
loop_
_entity.id
_entity.type
_entity.pdbx_description
1 polymer ?
#
loop_
_entity_poly.entity_id
_entity_poly.type
_entity_poly.pdbx_seq_one_letter_code
_entity_poly.pdbx_strand_id
1 'polypeptide(L)'
;MENIEIVFENKDFLVVNKPVGLLVHRVAHEQAHELIHEQKTLVDWLIQHYPQIVEVGEDKNRPGIVHRLDRETSGLLIVAKNQKTFDYFKKLFQEHRIKKGYLALVYGEFKNKKGVINKPIGIVASSIKRSTAAKKMKELKEAITEYEVLTSFEYQGEKFSLVKVSPKTGRTHQIRVHLSSIGHPVVGDKIYGRKKEKIASRLFLHAYLLEFPLPDNGILRLESELPADLKKVLENLKCPGGVIDKINKGDII
;
A
#
# COMPACT_ATOMS: atom_id res chain seq x y z
N MET A 1 21.45 4.37 -6.16
CA MET A 1 20.06 4.12 -5.72
C MET A 1 19.73 5.10 -4.64
N GLU A 2 18.49 5.63 -4.61
CA GLU A 2 18.02 6.41 -3.46
C GLU A 2 18.20 5.60 -2.17
N ASN A 3 18.57 6.31 -1.10
CA ASN A 3 18.77 5.69 0.20
C ASN A 3 17.38 5.25 0.72
N ILE A 4 17.12 3.94 0.76
CA ILE A 4 15.86 3.40 1.30
C ILE A 4 15.94 3.47 2.81
N GLU A 5 15.00 4.15 3.45
CA GLU A 5 14.91 4.26 4.89
C GLU A 5 14.60 2.91 5.52
N ILE A 6 15.44 2.47 6.45
CA ILE A 6 15.20 1.30 7.29
C ILE A 6 14.54 1.81 8.58
N VAL A 7 13.26 1.48 8.78
CA VAL A 7 12.48 1.91 9.96
C VAL A 7 12.73 0.99 11.15
N PHE A 8 12.99 -0.27 10.90
CA PHE A 8 13.33 -1.27 11.91
C PHE A 8 14.23 -2.34 11.32
N GLU A 9 15.19 -2.81 12.09
CA GLU A 9 16.05 -3.92 11.70
C GLU A 9 16.49 -4.73 12.90
N ASN A 10 16.50 -6.06 12.75
CA ASN A 10 17.16 -6.99 13.65
C ASN A 10 17.88 -8.09 12.84
N LYS A 11 18.35 -9.15 13.50
CA LYS A 11 19.04 -10.27 12.83
C LYS A 11 18.13 -11.06 11.87
N ASP A 12 16.80 -11.04 12.10
CA ASP A 12 15.84 -11.93 11.45
C ASP A 12 15.05 -11.25 10.32
N PHE A 13 14.75 -9.95 10.46
CA PHE A 13 13.99 -9.20 9.46
C PHE A 13 14.30 -7.69 9.52
N LEU A 14 13.86 -6.99 8.48
CA LEU A 14 13.82 -5.54 8.47
C LEU A 14 12.47 -5.03 7.98
N VAL A 15 12.14 -3.79 8.34
CA VAL A 15 11.00 -3.06 7.80
C VAL A 15 11.53 -1.79 7.15
N VAL A 16 11.24 -1.63 5.88
CA VAL A 16 11.66 -0.47 5.09
C VAL A 16 10.49 0.47 4.83
N ASN A 17 10.76 1.76 4.72
CA ASN A 17 9.84 2.75 4.16
C ASN A 17 10.08 2.84 2.66
N LYS A 18 9.29 2.09 1.88
CA LYS A 18 9.41 2.06 0.42
C LYS A 18 9.04 3.41 -0.20
N PRO A 19 9.91 4.06 -0.97
CA PRO A 19 9.55 5.27 -1.69
C PRO A 19 8.51 5.00 -2.78
N VAL A 20 7.80 6.05 -3.18
CA VAL A 20 6.94 6.03 -4.38
C VAL A 20 7.76 5.78 -5.65
N GLY A 21 7.17 5.14 -6.65
CA GLY A 21 7.81 4.89 -7.93
C GLY A 21 8.72 3.66 -7.98
N LEU A 22 9.13 3.13 -6.81
CA LEU A 22 9.98 1.94 -6.73
C LEU A 22 9.12 0.66 -6.80
N LEU A 23 9.43 -0.23 -7.74
CA LEU A 23 8.88 -1.59 -7.79
C LEU A 23 9.46 -2.43 -6.64
N VAL A 24 8.65 -3.30 -6.05
CA VAL A 24 9.15 -4.25 -5.04
C VAL A 24 10.02 -5.32 -5.71
N HIS A 25 9.55 -5.92 -6.77
CA HIS A 25 10.27 -6.95 -7.57
C HIS A 25 9.83 -6.86 -9.04
N ARG A 26 10.61 -7.44 -9.92
CA ARG A 26 10.27 -7.54 -11.35
C ARG A 26 9.02 -8.40 -11.54
N VAL A 27 8.15 -8.00 -12.47
CA VAL A 27 6.96 -8.77 -12.85
C VAL A 27 7.23 -9.30 -14.25
N ALA A 28 7.19 -10.60 -14.41
CA ALA A 28 7.26 -11.24 -15.72
C ALA A 28 5.96 -10.95 -16.50
N HIS A 29 5.95 -9.91 -17.32
CA HIS A 29 4.94 -9.69 -18.34
C HIS A 29 5.59 -9.89 -19.69
N GLU A 30 5.12 -10.86 -20.44
CA GLU A 30 5.63 -11.23 -21.79
C GLU A 30 5.64 -10.11 -22.82
N GLN A 31 4.92 -9.00 -22.58
CA GLN A 31 4.80 -7.88 -23.53
C GLN A 31 5.60 -6.62 -23.16
N ALA A 32 6.39 -6.64 -22.07
CA ALA A 32 7.14 -5.48 -21.60
C ALA A 32 8.66 -5.77 -21.46
N HIS A 33 9.19 -6.65 -22.32
CA HIS A 33 10.51 -7.23 -22.15
C HIS A 33 11.69 -6.24 -22.19
N GLU A 34 11.62 -5.12 -22.88
CA GLU A 34 12.82 -4.27 -23.07
C GLU A 34 12.99 -3.14 -22.02
N LEU A 35 11.91 -2.55 -21.53
CA LEU A 35 12.03 -1.37 -20.64
C LEU A 35 12.02 -1.68 -19.14
N ILE A 36 11.58 -2.88 -18.74
CA ILE A 36 11.45 -3.25 -17.32
C ILE A 36 12.76 -3.84 -16.77
N HIS A 37 13.61 -4.41 -17.61
CA HIS A 37 14.89 -4.99 -17.18
C HIS A 37 15.89 -3.97 -16.63
N GLU A 38 15.82 -2.72 -17.04
CA GLU A 38 16.71 -1.65 -16.56
C GLU A 38 16.25 -0.98 -15.26
N GLN A 39 14.98 -1.17 -14.86
CA GLN A 39 14.48 -0.53 -13.65
C GLN A 39 14.93 -1.30 -12.40
N LYS A 40 15.69 -0.62 -11.55
CA LYS A 40 16.08 -1.11 -10.23
C LYS A 40 14.84 -1.27 -9.34
N THR A 41 14.77 -2.38 -8.61
CA THR A 41 13.67 -2.74 -7.70
C THR A 41 14.15 -2.73 -6.24
N LEU A 42 13.22 -2.81 -5.28
CA LEU A 42 13.56 -3.01 -3.89
C LEU A 42 14.39 -4.31 -3.70
N VAL A 43 14.04 -5.37 -4.42
CA VAL A 43 14.81 -6.64 -4.37
C VAL A 43 16.24 -6.44 -4.82
N ASP A 44 16.51 -5.65 -5.85
CA ASP A 44 17.90 -5.38 -6.29
C ASP A 44 18.68 -4.63 -5.20
N TRP A 45 18.04 -3.68 -4.52
CA TRP A 45 18.63 -2.98 -3.39
C TRP A 45 18.90 -3.94 -2.20
N LEU A 46 17.93 -4.83 -1.90
CA LEU A 46 18.07 -5.81 -0.82
C LEU A 46 19.21 -6.79 -1.08
N ILE A 47 19.34 -7.31 -2.29
CA ILE A 47 20.44 -8.22 -2.66
C ILE A 47 21.81 -7.53 -2.53
N GLN A 48 21.89 -6.25 -2.91
CA GLN A 48 23.12 -5.48 -2.79
C GLN A 48 23.54 -5.25 -1.33
N HIS A 49 22.60 -5.01 -0.40
CA HIS A 49 22.89 -4.69 1.01
C HIS A 49 22.85 -5.92 1.92
N TYR A 50 22.11 -6.95 1.54
CA TYR A 50 21.89 -8.20 2.27
C TYR A 50 22.05 -9.40 1.33
N PRO A 51 23.28 -9.72 0.86
CA PRO A 51 23.47 -10.79 -0.14
C PRO A 51 22.90 -12.15 0.27
N GLN A 52 22.87 -12.44 1.57
CA GLN A 52 22.32 -13.70 2.11
C GLN A 52 20.82 -13.88 1.85
N ILE A 53 20.10 -12.82 1.48
CA ILE A 53 18.64 -12.89 1.26
C ILE A 53 18.27 -13.67 -0.02
N VAL A 54 19.20 -13.86 -0.94
CA VAL A 54 18.98 -14.52 -2.24
C VAL A 54 18.35 -15.90 -2.10
N GLU A 55 18.69 -16.63 -1.02
CA GLU A 55 18.16 -17.96 -0.74
C GLU A 55 16.90 -17.96 0.12
N VAL A 56 16.33 -16.78 0.44
CA VAL A 56 15.18 -16.64 1.35
C VAL A 56 13.89 -16.53 0.56
N GLY A 57 12.97 -17.44 0.79
CA GLY A 57 11.63 -17.45 0.17
C GLY A 57 11.43 -18.59 -0.82
N GLU A 58 10.28 -18.57 -1.50
CA GLU A 58 9.86 -19.62 -2.43
C GLU A 58 10.08 -19.22 -3.90
N ASP A 59 10.28 -17.96 -4.16
CA ASP A 59 10.41 -17.40 -5.52
C ASP A 59 11.72 -16.62 -5.63
N LYS A 60 12.64 -17.14 -6.44
CA LYS A 60 13.97 -16.56 -6.66
C LYS A 60 13.94 -15.12 -7.22
N ASN A 61 12.81 -14.70 -7.81
CA ASN A 61 12.63 -13.32 -8.32
C ASN A 61 12.24 -12.33 -7.23
N ARG A 62 11.90 -12.79 -6.03
CA ARG A 62 11.47 -11.94 -4.90
C ARG A 62 11.95 -12.46 -3.55
N PRO A 63 13.25 -12.69 -3.38
CA PRO A 63 13.82 -13.21 -2.13
C PRO A 63 13.49 -12.30 -0.95
N GLY A 64 13.12 -12.90 0.19
CA GLY A 64 12.75 -12.20 1.42
C GLY A 64 11.42 -11.45 1.41
N ILE A 65 10.74 -11.36 0.27
CA ILE A 65 9.50 -10.58 0.12
C ILE A 65 8.28 -11.40 0.52
N VAL A 66 7.70 -11.09 1.67
CA VAL A 66 6.51 -11.77 2.23
C VAL A 66 5.19 -11.10 1.82
N HIS A 67 5.24 -9.81 1.45
CA HIS A 67 4.11 -9.05 0.90
C HIS A 67 4.61 -7.93 -0.02
N ARG A 68 3.70 -7.22 -0.67
CA ARG A 68 4.10 -6.16 -1.60
C ARG A 68 3.22 -4.93 -1.50
N LEU A 69 3.79 -3.80 -1.88
CA LEU A 69 3.09 -2.56 -2.19
C LEU A 69 3.09 -2.33 -3.71
N ASP A 70 2.08 -1.61 -4.20
CA ASP A 70 2.09 -1.15 -5.59
C ASP A 70 3.27 -0.19 -5.83
N ARG A 71 3.69 -0.02 -7.08
CA ARG A 71 4.75 0.91 -7.46
C ARG A 71 4.50 2.33 -6.94
N GLU A 72 3.27 2.82 -7.12
CA GLU A 72 2.86 4.17 -6.75
C GLU A 72 2.48 4.33 -5.26
N THR A 73 2.47 3.24 -4.49
CA THR A 73 2.21 3.27 -3.05
C THR A 73 3.53 3.37 -2.29
N SER A 74 3.64 4.34 -1.39
CA SER A 74 4.77 4.48 -0.46
C SER A 74 4.45 3.86 0.89
N GLY A 75 5.48 3.62 1.73
CA GLY A 75 5.32 3.25 3.13
C GLY A 75 5.90 1.89 3.52
N LEU A 76 5.49 1.39 4.66
CA LEU A 76 6.09 0.27 5.37
C LEU A 76 5.96 -1.05 4.63
N LEU A 77 7.08 -1.78 4.52
CA LEU A 77 7.16 -3.11 3.93
C LEU A 77 8.11 -3.99 4.73
N ILE A 78 7.63 -5.20 5.10
CA ILE A 78 8.40 -6.20 5.85
C ILE A 78 9.22 -7.03 4.88
N VAL A 79 10.48 -7.30 5.24
CA VAL A 79 11.42 -8.15 4.51
C VAL A 79 12.03 -9.17 5.48
N ALA A 80 11.94 -10.45 5.17
CA ALA A 80 12.57 -11.50 5.96
C ALA A 80 14.03 -11.67 5.54
N LYS A 81 14.96 -11.83 6.51
CA LYS A 81 16.40 -12.00 6.26
C LYS A 81 16.84 -13.47 6.29
N ASN A 82 15.97 -14.39 6.73
CA ASN A 82 16.20 -15.83 6.74
C ASN A 82 14.88 -16.60 6.48
N GLN A 83 15.02 -17.89 6.10
CA GLN A 83 13.87 -18.72 5.71
C GLN A 83 12.88 -18.93 6.86
N LYS A 84 13.36 -19.15 8.09
CA LYS A 84 12.48 -19.35 9.26
C LYS A 84 11.55 -18.16 9.48
N THR A 85 12.08 -16.95 9.34
CA THR A 85 11.32 -15.72 9.50
C THR A 85 10.41 -15.45 8.30
N PHE A 86 10.84 -15.85 7.10
CA PHE A 86 9.98 -15.80 5.91
C PHE A 86 8.72 -16.66 6.11
N ASP A 87 8.90 -17.92 6.54
CA ASP A 87 7.78 -18.84 6.78
C ASP A 87 6.86 -18.35 7.90
N TYR A 88 7.44 -17.75 8.96
CA TYR A 88 6.69 -17.13 10.04
C TYR A 88 5.80 -15.99 9.53
N PHE A 89 6.35 -15.02 8.82
CA PHE A 89 5.55 -13.91 8.28
C PHE A 89 4.55 -14.36 7.23
N LYS A 90 4.93 -15.29 6.35
CA LYS A 90 4.01 -15.88 5.38
C LYS A 90 2.76 -16.45 6.07
N LYS A 91 2.96 -17.22 7.15
CA LYS A 91 1.85 -17.74 7.98
C LYS A 91 1.01 -16.62 8.59
N LEU A 92 1.62 -15.58 9.16
CA LEU A 92 0.89 -14.44 9.72
C LEU A 92 0.05 -13.70 8.66
N PHE A 93 0.57 -13.55 7.43
CA PHE A 93 -0.20 -12.95 6.32
C PHE A 93 -1.37 -13.84 5.90
N GLN A 94 -1.19 -15.15 5.83
CA GLN A 94 -2.24 -16.13 5.51
C GLN A 94 -3.35 -16.15 6.57
N GLU A 95 -2.98 -16.06 7.84
CA GLU A 95 -3.90 -16.01 8.99
C GLU A 95 -4.48 -14.62 9.25
N HIS A 96 -4.17 -13.62 8.42
CA HIS A 96 -4.61 -12.21 8.59
C HIS A 96 -4.25 -11.59 9.95
N ARG A 97 -3.15 -12.03 10.55
CA ARG A 97 -2.66 -11.58 11.87
C ARG A 97 -1.75 -10.35 11.80
N ILE A 98 -1.46 -9.85 10.61
CA ILE A 98 -0.72 -8.59 10.42
C ILE A 98 -1.74 -7.49 10.16
N LYS A 99 -1.83 -6.53 11.08
CA LYS A 99 -2.61 -5.32 10.87
C LYS A 99 -1.84 -4.37 9.97
N LYS A 100 -2.50 -3.91 8.93
CA LYS A 100 -1.97 -2.95 7.93
C LYS A 100 -2.86 -1.72 7.94
N GLY A 101 -2.25 -0.56 8.12
CA GLY A 101 -2.95 0.72 8.03
C GLY A 101 -2.43 1.54 6.86
N TYR A 102 -3.36 2.11 6.10
CA TYR A 102 -3.05 3.02 5.00
C TYR A 102 -3.77 4.34 5.21
N LEU A 103 -3.14 5.44 4.79
CA LEU A 103 -3.78 6.73 4.62
C LEU A 103 -4.07 6.93 3.14
N ALA A 104 -5.30 7.32 2.82
CA ALA A 104 -5.72 7.66 1.47
C ALA A 104 -6.54 8.95 1.47
N LEU A 105 -6.25 9.85 0.52
CA LEU A 105 -7.12 10.96 0.18
C LEU A 105 -8.00 10.53 -0.98
N VAL A 106 -9.31 10.72 -0.86
CA VAL A 106 -10.28 10.31 -1.87
C VAL A 106 -11.23 11.43 -2.24
N TYR A 107 -11.81 11.35 -3.43
CA TYR A 107 -12.88 12.23 -3.86
C TYR A 107 -14.19 11.91 -3.17
N GLY A 108 -14.96 12.94 -2.87
CA GLY A 108 -16.31 12.86 -2.31
C GLY A 108 -16.33 12.76 -0.79
N GLU A 109 -17.53 12.91 -0.26
CA GLU A 109 -17.86 12.79 1.16
C GLU A 109 -18.61 11.50 1.41
N PHE A 110 -18.18 10.75 2.44
CA PHE A 110 -18.82 9.49 2.81
C PHE A 110 -20.10 9.72 3.61
N LYS A 111 -21.10 8.90 3.33
CA LYS A 111 -22.34 8.85 4.14
C LYS A 111 -22.07 8.39 5.57
N ASN A 112 -21.22 7.38 5.72
CA ASN A 112 -20.87 6.76 7.01
C ASN A 112 -19.38 6.98 7.30
N LYS A 113 -19.06 7.37 8.53
CA LYS A 113 -17.67 7.58 8.96
C LYS A 113 -16.83 6.30 8.99
N LYS A 114 -17.46 5.14 9.11
CA LYS A 114 -16.79 3.82 9.08
C LYS A 114 -17.58 2.87 8.19
N GLY A 115 -16.89 1.93 7.58
CA GLY A 115 -17.54 0.91 6.76
C GLY A 115 -16.60 -0.22 6.33
N VAL A 116 -17.21 -1.24 5.76
CA VAL A 116 -16.52 -2.41 5.21
C VAL A 116 -16.89 -2.56 3.75
N ILE A 117 -15.91 -2.67 2.89
CA ILE A 117 -16.08 -2.98 1.48
C ILE A 117 -15.74 -4.47 1.32
N ASN A 118 -16.76 -5.28 1.19
CA ASN A 118 -16.65 -6.72 0.93
C ASN A 118 -17.12 -7.00 -0.50
N LYS A 119 -16.19 -6.87 -1.45
CA LYS A 119 -16.43 -7.10 -2.88
C LYS A 119 -15.28 -7.89 -3.46
N PRO A 120 -15.51 -9.05 -4.05
CA PRO A 120 -14.44 -9.82 -4.66
C PRO A 120 -13.78 -9.05 -5.81
N ILE A 121 -12.48 -9.27 -6.01
CA ILE A 121 -11.67 -8.61 -7.04
C ILE A 121 -11.19 -9.65 -8.04
N GLY A 122 -11.38 -9.37 -9.32
CA GLY A 122 -10.90 -10.19 -10.43
C GLY A 122 -10.07 -9.41 -11.45
N ILE A 123 -9.49 -10.14 -12.39
CA ILE A 123 -8.72 -9.61 -13.52
C ILE A 123 -9.68 -9.29 -14.64
N VAL A 124 -9.61 -8.07 -15.17
CA VAL A 124 -10.33 -7.72 -16.42
C VAL A 124 -9.55 -8.33 -17.58
N ALA A 125 -10.24 -9.12 -18.41
CA ALA A 125 -9.61 -9.76 -19.57
C ALA A 125 -8.88 -8.71 -20.45
N SER A 126 -7.67 -9.02 -20.88
CA SER A 126 -6.81 -8.17 -21.73
C SER A 126 -6.41 -6.82 -21.09
N SER A 127 -6.38 -6.71 -19.77
CA SER A 127 -6.02 -5.47 -19.07
C SER A 127 -5.25 -5.74 -17.78
N ILE A 128 -4.36 -4.80 -17.42
CA ILE A 128 -3.72 -4.76 -16.08
C ILE A 128 -4.72 -4.36 -14.98
N LYS A 129 -5.92 -3.89 -15.36
CA LYS A 129 -6.93 -3.41 -14.42
C LYS A 129 -7.55 -4.56 -13.64
N ARG A 130 -7.83 -4.29 -12.37
CA ARG A 130 -8.67 -5.11 -11.51
C ARG A 130 -10.06 -4.51 -11.44
N SER A 131 -11.06 -5.30 -11.13
CA SER A 131 -12.44 -4.83 -11.02
C SER A 131 -13.19 -5.60 -9.94
N THR A 132 -14.26 -5.00 -9.42
CA THR A 132 -15.26 -5.66 -8.58
C THR A 132 -16.56 -5.99 -9.35
N ALA A 133 -16.65 -5.65 -10.65
CA ALA A 133 -17.85 -5.85 -11.48
C ALA A 133 -17.82 -7.21 -12.18
N ALA A 134 -18.77 -8.08 -11.87
CA ALA A 134 -18.75 -9.52 -12.18
C ALA A 134 -18.83 -9.93 -13.68
N LYS A 135 -19.21 -9.03 -14.61
CA LYS A 135 -19.62 -9.46 -15.96
C LYS A 135 -18.52 -9.90 -16.95
N LYS A 136 -17.23 -9.68 -16.66
CA LYS A 136 -16.09 -10.10 -17.55
C LYS A 136 -14.79 -10.30 -16.79
N MET A 137 -14.83 -10.97 -15.63
CA MET A 137 -13.62 -11.16 -14.81
C MET A 137 -13.19 -12.61 -14.78
N LYS A 138 -11.88 -12.81 -14.85
CA LYS A 138 -11.23 -14.08 -14.55
C LYS A 138 -10.66 -14.02 -13.11
N GLU A 139 -10.46 -15.18 -12.49
CA GLU A 139 -9.81 -15.33 -11.19
C GLU A 139 -10.38 -14.44 -10.07
N LEU A 140 -11.69 -14.54 -9.87
CA LEU A 140 -12.36 -13.80 -8.80
C LEU A 140 -11.86 -14.27 -7.45
N LYS A 141 -11.34 -13.35 -6.63
CA LYS A 141 -10.79 -13.64 -5.29
C LYS A 141 -11.48 -12.76 -4.26
N GLU A 142 -11.82 -13.34 -3.12
CA GLU A 142 -12.35 -12.60 -1.98
C GLU A 142 -11.44 -11.43 -1.61
N ALA A 143 -12.04 -10.29 -1.32
CA ALA A 143 -11.34 -9.08 -0.91
C ALA A 143 -12.19 -8.28 0.08
N ILE A 144 -11.60 -7.94 1.23
CA ILE A 144 -12.25 -7.20 2.31
C ILE A 144 -11.36 -6.03 2.70
N THR A 145 -11.95 -4.82 2.74
CA THR A 145 -11.28 -3.59 3.14
C THR A 145 -12.17 -2.80 4.09
N GLU A 146 -11.67 -2.53 5.28
CA GLU A 146 -12.29 -1.61 6.23
C GLU A 146 -11.79 -0.19 5.98
N TYR A 147 -12.64 0.80 6.24
CA TYR A 147 -12.25 2.21 6.20
C TYR A 147 -12.84 2.99 7.37
N GLU A 148 -12.15 4.06 7.75
CA GLU A 148 -12.59 5.07 8.70
C GLU A 148 -12.27 6.47 8.17
N VAL A 149 -13.27 7.33 8.08
CA VAL A 149 -13.12 8.72 7.63
C VAL A 149 -12.58 9.56 8.79
N LEU A 150 -11.38 10.10 8.62
CA LEU A 150 -10.75 10.99 9.59
C LEU A 150 -11.35 12.40 9.53
N THR A 151 -11.50 12.90 8.30
CA THR A 151 -12.13 14.20 8.03
C THR A 151 -12.67 14.24 6.61
N SER A 152 -13.72 15.05 6.41
CA SER A 152 -14.19 15.43 5.08
C SER A 152 -14.18 16.96 5.00
N PHE A 153 -13.80 17.47 3.84
CA PHE A 153 -13.69 18.91 3.59
C PHE A 153 -13.95 19.24 2.13
N GLU A 154 -14.14 20.51 1.86
CA GLU A 154 -14.39 21.01 0.50
C GLU A 154 -13.28 21.99 0.09
N TYR A 155 -12.86 21.91 -1.15
CA TYR A 155 -11.94 22.85 -1.75
C TYR A 155 -12.35 23.14 -3.20
N GLN A 156 -12.57 24.41 -3.52
CA GLN A 156 -13.01 24.89 -4.85
C GLN A 156 -14.23 24.14 -5.41
N GLY A 157 -15.24 23.89 -4.56
CA GLY A 157 -16.49 23.21 -4.93
C GLY A 157 -16.36 21.68 -5.07
N GLU A 158 -15.19 21.11 -4.80
CA GLU A 158 -14.96 19.67 -4.82
C GLU A 158 -14.82 19.14 -3.39
N LYS A 159 -15.52 18.04 -3.08
CA LYS A 159 -15.45 17.39 -1.77
C LYS A 159 -14.36 16.32 -1.73
N PHE A 160 -13.67 16.24 -0.62
CA PHE A 160 -12.61 15.27 -0.32
C PHE A 160 -12.84 14.63 1.03
N SER A 161 -12.34 13.41 1.18
CA SER A 161 -12.24 12.74 2.47
C SER A 161 -10.85 12.14 2.65
N LEU A 162 -10.25 12.39 3.81
CA LEU A 162 -9.04 11.69 4.25
C LEU A 162 -9.47 10.49 5.06
N VAL A 163 -9.02 9.30 4.67
CA VAL A 163 -9.47 8.04 5.24
C VAL A 163 -8.32 7.15 5.69
N LYS A 164 -8.50 6.50 6.84
CA LYS A 164 -7.74 5.29 7.19
C LYS A 164 -8.34 4.11 6.46
N VAL A 165 -7.50 3.24 5.94
CA VAL A 165 -7.92 2.04 5.23
C VAL A 165 -7.16 0.85 5.79
N SER A 166 -7.88 -0.21 6.16
CA SER A 166 -7.34 -1.43 6.75
C SER A 166 -7.74 -2.65 5.91
N PRO A 167 -6.92 -3.05 4.92
CA PRO A 167 -7.22 -4.21 4.09
C PRO A 167 -6.97 -5.50 4.87
N LYS A 168 -8.00 -6.35 5.03
CA LYS A 168 -7.88 -7.69 5.63
C LYS A 168 -7.23 -8.68 4.68
N THR A 169 -7.44 -8.53 3.40
CA THR A 169 -6.81 -9.31 2.33
C THR A 169 -5.74 -8.47 1.60
N GLY A 170 -4.99 -9.04 0.67
CA GLY A 170 -3.89 -8.36 -0.03
C GLY A 170 -3.93 -8.55 -1.54
N ARG A 171 -5.05 -8.22 -2.21
CA ARG A 171 -5.16 -8.34 -3.67
C ARG A 171 -4.50 -7.15 -4.36
N THR A 172 -4.00 -7.37 -5.56
CA THR A 172 -3.41 -6.30 -6.39
C THR A 172 -4.38 -5.13 -6.54
N HIS A 173 -3.92 -3.90 -6.27
CA HIS A 173 -4.70 -2.67 -6.33
C HIS A 173 -5.96 -2.66 -5.44
N GLN A 174 -6.06 -3.53 -4.42
CA GLN A 174 -7.29 -3.75 -3.66
C GLN A 174 -7.92 -2.46 -3.13
N ILE A 175 -7.17 -1.66 -2.38
CA ILE A 175 -7.68 -0.40 -1.78
C ILE A 175 -8.21 0.54 -2.87
N ARG A 176 -7.47 0.69 -3.95
CA ARG A 176 -7.78 1.58 -5.07
C ARG A 176 -9.08 1.17 -5.76
N VAL A 177 -9.21 -0.12 -6.09
CA VAL A 177 -10.40 -0.69 -6.71
C VAL A 177 -11.61 -0.60 -5.79
N HIS A 178 -11.45 -0.94 -4.51
CA HIS A 178 -12.52 -0.93 -3.53
C HIS A 178 -13.07 0.48 -3.33
N LEU A 179 -12.22 1.47 -3.04
CA LEU A 179 -12.65 2.85 -2.85
C LEU A 179 -13.32 3.41 -4.12
N SER A 180 -12.74 3.15 -5.29
CA SER A 180 -13.36 3.53 -6.57
C SER A 180 -14.72 2.87 -6.79
N SER A 181 -14.89 1.59 -6.38
CA SER A 181 -16.14 0.83 -6.57
C SER A 181 -17.32 1.31 -5.72
N ILE A 182 -17.05 2.16 -4.74
CA ILE A 182 -18.08 2.81 -3.89
C ILE A 182 -18.20 4.31 -4.18
N GLY A 183 -17.59 4.79 -5.28
CA GLY A 183 -17.70 6.18 -5.72
C GLY A 183 -16.67 7.15 -5.13
N HIS A 184 -15.68 6.64 -4.39
CA HIS A 184 -14.63 7.43 -3.73
C HIS A 184 -13.24 7.08 -4.27
N PRO A 185 -12.90 7.37 -5.55
CA PRO A 185 -11.59 7.04 -6.09
C PRO A 185 -10.48 7.82 -5.38
N VAL A 186 -9.30 7.19 -5.27
CA VAL A 186 -8.14 7.81 -4.63
C VAL A 186 -7.61 8.96 -5.50
N VAL A 187 -7.28 10.08 -4.88
CA VAL A 187 -6.67 11.25 -5.53
C VAL A 187 -5.30 10.84 -6.11
N GLY A 188 -5.02 11.27 -7.33
CA GLY A 188 -3.79 10.94 -8.06
C GLY A 188 -3.75 9.52 -8.65
N ASP A 189 -4.85 8.75 -8.57
CA ASP A 189 -4.90 7.41 -9.17
C ASP A 189 -5.09 7.47 -10.69
N LYS A 190 -4.04 7.14 -11.43
CA LYS A 190 -4.04 7.15 -12.92
C LYS A 190 -4.85 6.01 -13.55
N ILE A 191 -5.21 4.96 -12.78
CA ILE A 191 -5.90 3.76 -13.30
C ILE A 191 -7.39 3.78 -12.95
N TYR A 192 -7.73 4.08 -11.69
CA TYR A 192 -9.09 4.02 -11.14
C TYR A 192 -9.63 5.38 -10.74
N GLY A 193 -8.81 6.43 -10.83
CA GLY A 193 -9.15 7.81 -10.51
C GLY A 193 -9.85 8.57 -11.63
N ARG A 194 -9.89 9.88 -11.51
CA ARG A 194 -10.50 10.78 -12.48
C ARG A 194 -9.55 11.05 -13.66
N LYS A 195 -10.07 11.11 -14.89
CA LYS A 195 -9.28 11.28 -16.11
C LYS A 195 -8.48 12.60 -16.17
N LYS A 196 -8.96 13.66 -15.51
CA LYS A 196 -8.33 15.01 -15.51
C LYS A 196 -7.80 15.34 -14.11
N GLU A 197 -7.03 14.43 -13.51
CA GLU A 197 -6.42 14.64 -12.21
C GLU A 197 -5.36 15.78 -12.26
N LYS A 198 -5.48 16.77 -11.37
CA LYS A 198 -4.55 17.89 -11.26
C LYS A 198 -4.14 18.21 -9.82
N ILE A 199 -4.70 17.49 -8.85
CA ILE A 199 -4.55 17.80 -7.41
C ILE A 199 -3.28 17.21 -6.86
N ALA A 200 -2.95 15.97 -7.26
CA ALA A 200 -1.74 15.31 -6.83
C ALA A 200 -0.95 14.78 -8.02
N SER A 201 0.37 14.89 -7.95
CA SER A 201 1.29 14.37 -8.98
C SER A 201 1.39 12.85 -8.97
N ARG A 202 1.03 12.23 -7.84
CA ARG A 202 1.03 10.78 -7.63
C ARG A 202 -0.17 10.29 -6.85
N LEU A 203 -0.32 8.98 -6.78
CA LEU A 203 -1.32 8.30 -5.95
C LEU A 203 -1.21 8.72 -4.48
N PHE A 204 -2.30 9.27 -3.90
CA PHE A 204 -2.36 9.59 -2.48
C PHE A 204 -2.71 8.34 -1.67
N LEU A 205 -1.79 7.42 -1.60
CA LEU A 205 -1.89 6.19 -0.82
C LEU A 205 -0.56 5.87 -0.15
N HIS A 206 -0.57 5.75 1.18
CA HIS A 206 0.62 5.53 1.98
C HIS A 206 0.37 4.45 3.04
N ALA A 207 1.21 3.42 3.09
CA ALA A 207 1.19 2.36 4.11
C ALA A 207 1.87 2.86 5.38
N TYR A 208 1.11 3.50 6.26
CA TYR A 208 1.67 4.18 7.43
C TYR A 208 1.85 3.27 8.65
N LEU A 209 1.13 2.15 8.74
CA LEU A 209 1.11 1.29 9.93
C LEU A 209 1.31 -0.18 9.58
N LEU A 210 2.18 -0.83 10.34
CA LEU A 210 2.27 -2.27 10.48
C LEU A 210 2.25 -2.65 11.96
N GLU A 211 1.40 -3.62 12.33
CA GLU A 211 1.37 -4.20 13.69
C GLU A 211 1.23 -5.71 13.58
N PHE A 212 2.13 -6.44 14.23
CA PHE A 212 2.17 -7.89 14.16
C PHE A 212 2.80 -8.52 15.41
N PRO A 213 2.44 -9.78 15.74
CA PRO A 213 3.09 -10.50 16.83
C PRO A 213 4.52 -10.89 16.44
N LEU A 214 5.41 -10.90 17.43
CA LEU A 214 6.76 -11.45 17.34
C LEU A 214 6.78 -12.90 17.86
N PRO A 215 7.80 -13.70 17.49
CA PRO A 215 7.92 -15.10 17.95
C PRO A 215 7.99 -15.28 19.48
N ASP A 216 8.44 -14.26 20.20
CA ASP A 216 8.54 -14.20 21.66
C ASP A 216 7.26 -13.73 22.36
N ASN A 217 6.12 -13.75 21.67
CA ASN A 217 4.80 -13.27 22.12
C ASN A 217 4.69 -11.75 22.33
N GLY A 218 5.70 -10.97 21.97
CA GLY A 218 5.59 -9.51 21.89
C GLY A 218 4.74 -9.06 20.71
N ILE A 219 4.31 -7.81 20.71
CA ILE A 219 3.68 -7.14 19.57
C ILE A 219 4.61 -6.02 19.12
N LEU A 220 5.00 -6.04 17.85
CA LEU A 220 5.70 -4.91 17.24
C LEU A 220 4.71 -4.07 16.46
N ARG A 221 4.69 -2.77 16.78
CA ARG A 221 3.94 -1.75 16.06
C ARG A 221 4.91 -0.72 15.52
N LEU A 222 4.86 -0.49 14.22
CA LEU A 222 5.68 0.47 13.50
C LEU A 222 4.79 1.42 12.72
N GLU A 223 5.15 2.70 12.76
CA GLU A 223 4.47 3.74 12.01
C GLU A 223 5.48 4.52 11.16
N SER A 224 5.02 5.01 10.03
CA SER A 224 5.76 5.87 9.13
C SER A 224 4.97 7.14 8.92
N GLU A 225 5.65 8.28 8.98
CA GLU A 225 5.04 9.57 8.71
C GLU A 225 4.55 9.68 7.26
N LEU A 226 3.51 10.49 7.07
CA LEU A 226 3.06 10.83 5.72
C LEU A 226 4.19 11.58 4.98
N PRO A 227 4.59 11.15 3.78
CA PRO A 227 5.63 11.82 3.00
C PRO A 227 5.34 13.29 2.73
N ALA A 228 6.40 14.13 2.68
CA ALA A 228 6.28 15.58 2.57
C ALA A 228 5.46 16.03 1.33
N ASP A 229 5.57 15.31 0.21
CA ASP A 229 4.80 15.59 -0.99
C ASP A 229 3.29 15.37 -0.81
N LEU A 230 2.89 14.36 -0.02
CA LEU A 230 1.49 14.13 0.34
C LEU A 230 1.01 15.09 1.43
N LYS A 231 1.85 15.47 2.41
CA LYS A 231 1.54 16.54 3.38
C LYS A 231 1.22 17.83 2.64
N LYS A 232 2.05 18.21 1.66
CA LYS A 232 1.85 19.41 0.82
C LYS A 232 0.53 19.39 0.04
N VAL A 233 0.06 18.22 -0.42
CA VAL A 233 -1.27 18.11 -1.05
C VAL A 233 -2.38 18.47 -0.08
N LEU A 234 -2.33 17.97 1.17
CA LEU A 234 -3.33 18.30 2.21
C LEU A 234 -3.33 19.81 2.56
N GLU A 235 -2.15 20.41 2.67
CA GLU A 235 -1.97 21.85 2.92
C GLU A 235 -2.56 22.68 1.79
N ASN A 236 -2.25 22.35 0.53
CA ASN A 236 -2.76 23.03 -0.65
C ASN A 236 -4.28 22.96 -0.76
N LEU A 237 -4.87 21.85 -0.32
CA LEU A 237 -6.32 21.64 -0.28
C LEU A 237 -6.98 22.25 0.97
N LYS A 238 -6.21 22.89 1.85
CA LYS A 238 -6.70 23.45 3.12
C LYS A 238 -7.41 22.41 3.99
N CYS A 239 -6.89 21.19 4.02
CA CYS A 239 -7.36 20.16 4.93
C CYS A 239 -7.30 20.67 6.38
N PRO A 240 -8.32 20.44 7.23
CA PRO A 240 -8.34 20.94 8.60
C PRO A 240 -7.07 20.60 9.38
N GLY A 241 -6.36 21.62 9.91
CA GLY A 241 -5.02 21.50 10.49
C GLY A 241 -4.93 20.52 11.67
N GLY A 242 -5.95 20.46 12.53
CA GLY A 242 -5.97 19.51 13.65
C GLY A 242 -5.88 18.03 13.25
N VAL A 243 -6.22 17.68 12.00
CA VAL A 243 -6.04 16.31 11.48
C VAL A 243 -4.60 16.12 10.99
N ILE A 244 -4.03 17.13 10.35
CA ILE A 244 -2.63 17.12 9.89
C ILE A 244 -1.71 17.01 11.11
N ASP A 245 -1.99 17.73 12.18
CA ASP A 245 -1.21 17.67 13.43
C ASP A 245 -1.23 16.28 14.08
N LYS A 246 -2.40 15.63 14.09
CA LYS A 246 -2.53 14.24 14.56
C LYS A 246 -1.73 13.26 13.70
N ILE A 247 -1.76 13.43 12.37
CA ILE A 247 -0.95 12.63 11.43
C ILE A 247 0.54 12.81 11.74
N ASN A 248 0.99 14.04 11.97
CA ASN A 248 2.39 14.35 12.25
C ASN A 248 2.88 13.85 13.61
N LYS A 249 1.98 13.72 14.58
CA LYS A 249 2.29 13.23 15.94
C LYS A 249 2.20 11.71 16.09
N GLY A 250 1.82 10.98 15.04
CA GLY A 250 1.51 9.55 15.16
C GLY A 250 0.21 9.25 15.93
N ASP A 251 -0.55 10.28 16.29
CA ASP A 251 -1.80 10.18 17.06
C ASP A 251 -2.99 9.73 16.20
N ILE A 252 -2.74 9.06 15.09
CA ILE A 252 -3.79 8.47 14.26
C ILE A 252 -4.15 7.09 14.83
N ILE A 253 -4.74 7.09 16.01
CA ILE A 253 -5.27 5.86 16.63
C ILE A 253 -6.77 5.78 16.42
#